data_a56b07c97830d7b0d4762e8972f92ece
#
_entry.id   a56b07c97830d7b0d4762e8972f92ece
#
_cell.length_a   1.000
_cell.length_b   1.000
_cell.length_c   1.000
_cell.angle_alpha   90.00
_cell.angle_beta   90.00
_cell.angle_gamma   90.00
#
_symmetry.space_group_name_H-M   'P 1'
#
loop_
_entity.id
_entity.type
_entity.pdbx_description
1 polymer ?
#
loop_
_entity_poly.entity_id
_entity_poly.type
_entity_poly.pdbx_seq_one_letter_code
_entity_poly.pdbx_strand_id
1 'polypeptide(L)'
;MKKYIKITLKKLNYKKNKKNKRKTKKRCKKRICFKNKPKNFIFGYGSIINIDSMKHTGKKYVGNPIPVELSKKAGFQRIWVCKKSKYGKYSFLGLIKNRKKAHNINGVITPVYKCIKNFDKREKGYKRIKIKYDPKKKNMIKALSWQNLPNYPCNIYIYLNNEEITYPKKDCPISQNYLDTILIGCLDYGEDYVKKFIKNTYGWSNKKGEVFWVNDRKITKRKWIKGCTVKKKNFIDKLLKKYIPNYYKFRKN
;
A
#
# COMPACT_ATOMS: atom_id res chain seq x y z
N MET A 1 30.85 2.54 46.41
CA MET A 1 29.88 3.49 45.83
C MET A 1 29.54 3.33 44.33
N LYS A 2 30.05 2.30 43.61
CA LYS A 2 29.76 2.11 42.15
C LYS A 2 28.65 1.09 41.79
N LYS A 3 28.10 0.38 42.79
CA LYS A 3 27.06 -0.66 42.53
C LYS A 3 25.60 -0.16 42.57
N TYR A 4 25.33 0.98 43.19
CA TYR A 4 23.96 1.51 43.33
C TYR A 4 23.46 2.31 42.13
N ILE A 5 24.34 2.86 41.29
CA ILE A 5 23.95 3.68 40.14
C ILE A 5 23.44 2.86 38.95
N LYS A 6 23.89 1.59 38.82
CA LYS A 6 23.46 0.71 37.69
C LYS A 6 22.02 0.18 37.79
N ILE A 7 21.45 0.10 38.98
CA ILE A 7 20.10 -0.43 39.21
C ILE A 7 19.02 0.62 38.91
N THR A 8 19.31 1.88 39.17
CA THR A 8 18.36 3.01 38.95
C THR A 8 18.15 3.30 37.46
N LEU A 9 19.18 3.16 36.64
CA LEU A 9 19.12 3.39 35.19
C LEU A 9 18.34 2.27 34.45
N LYS A 10 18.42 1.01 34.92
CA LYS A 10 17.63 -0.08 34.34
C LYS A 10 16.12 0.05 34.62
N LYS A 11 15.73 0.56 35.79
CA LYS A 11 14.32 0.80 36.13
C LYS A 11 13.70 1.96 35.37
N LEU A 12 14.47 3.02 35.07
CA LEU A 12 14.02 4.17 34.28
C LEU A 12 13.80 3.79 32.80
N ASN A 13 14.68 2.99 32.22
CA ASN A 13 14.52 2.53 30.83
C ASN A 13 13.35 1.53 30.67
N TYR A 14 13.06 0.72 31.69
CA TYR A 14 11.93 -0.20 31.64
C TYR A 14 10.56 0.52 31.73
N LYS A 15 10.46 1.60 32.52
CA LYS A 15 9.25 2.43 32.60
C LYS A 15 8.99 3.24 31.30
N LYS A 16 10.05 3.75 30.63
CA LYS A 16 9.93 4.46 29.35
C LYS A 16 9.42 3.55 28.22
N ASN A 17 9.89 2.31 28.16
CA ASN A 17 9.43 1.34 27.16
C ASN A 17 7.97 0.87 27.38
N LYS A 18 7.50 0.78 28.64
CA LYS A 18 6.09 0.47 28.92
C LYS A 18 5.13 1.61 28.56
N LYS A 19 5.52 2.87 28.76
CA LYS A 19 4.70 4.04 28.36
C LYS A 19 4.58 4.16 26.83
N ASN A 20 5.64 3.86 26.08
CA ASN A 20 5.59 3.88 24.62
C ASN A 20 4.80 2.72 24.02
N LYS A 21 4.82 1.51 24.63
CA LYS A 21 3.97 0.38 24.20
C LYS A 21 2.47 0.64 24.46
N ARG A 22 2.11 1.39 25.50
CA ARG A 22 0.70 1.75 25.77
C ARG A 22 0.17 2.83 24.83
N LYS A 23 0.98 3.78 24.35
CA LYS A 23 0.55 4.82 23.38
C LYS A 23 0.29 4.26 21.97
N THR A 24 1.03 3.25 21.54
CA THR A 24 0.79 2.59 20.25
C THR A 24 -0.47 1.72 20.23
N LYS A 25 -0.81 1.06 21.34
CA LYS A 25 -2.05 0.26 21.45
C LYS A 25 -3.34 1.08 21.49
N LYS A 26 -3.33 2.34 21.94
CA LYS A 26 -4.54 3.18 22.02
C LYS A 26 -4.99 3.80 20.69
N ARG A 27 -4.15 3.84 19.67
CA ARG A 27 -4.47 4.46 18.36
C ARG A 27 -5.30 3.57 17.42
N CYS A 28 -5.40 2.27 17.69
CA CYS A 28 -6.02 1.28 16.78
C CYS A 28 -7.51 0.96 17.03
N LYS A 29 -8.20 1.61 17.97
CA LYS A 29 -9.56 1.17 18.37
C LYS A 29 -10.73 2.03 17.88
N LYS A 30 -10.56 2.96 16.95
CA LYS A 30 -11.72 3.65 16.34
C LYS A 30 -12.32 2.77 15.24
N ARG A 31 -13.44 2.07 15.57
CA ARG A 31 -14.30 1.44 14.56
C ARG A 31 -14.71 2.49 13.54
N ILE A 32 -14.48 2.21 12.25
CA ILE A 32 -14.96 3.09 11.19
C ILE A 32 -16.48 2.93 11.11
N CYS A 33 -17.20 3.95 11.57
CA CYS A 33 -18.65 4.01 11.41
C CYS A 33 -18.97 4.73 10.10
N PHE A 34 -19.72 4.08 9.22
CA PHE A 34 -20.20 4.69 7.97
C PHE A 34 -21.52 5.40 8.26
N LYS A 35 -21.51 6.72 8.40
CA LYS A 35 -22.73 7.54 8.60
C LYS A 35 -23.79 7.30 7.51
N ASN A 36 -23.35 7.11 6.25
CA ASN A 36 -24.22 6.82 5.10
C ASN A 36 -23.68 5.57 4.41
N LYS A 37 -24.25 4.40 4.62
CA LYS A 37 -23.83 3.10 4.04
C LYS A 37 -23.37 3.23 2.58
N PRO A 38 -22.06 3.46 2.28
CA PRO A 38 -21.59 3.65 0.91
C PRO A 38 -21.78 2.37 0.12
N LYS A 39 -22.43 2.48 -1.04
CA LYS A 39 -22.69 1.32 -1.92
C LYS A 39 -21.44 0.87 -2.69
N ASN A 40 -20.45 1.76 -2.85
CA ASN A 40 -19.29 1.54 -3.71
C ASN A 40 -17.98 1.79 -2.95
N PHE A 41 -17.04 0.88 -3.15
CA PHE A 41 -15.68 0.96 -2.63
C PHE A 41 -14.68 0.74 -3.77
N ILE A 42 -13.46 1.24 -3.59
CA ILE A 42 -12.32 0.92 -4.46
C ILE A 42 -11.30 0.14 -3.65
N PHE A 43 -10.84 -0.99 -4.16
CA PHE A 43 -9.71 -1.73 -3.62
C PHE A 43 -8.40 -1.11 -4.12
N GLY A 44 -7.68 -0.46 -3.21
CA GLY A 44 -6.37 0.11 -3.45
C GLY A 44 -5.26 -0.89 -3.11
N TYR A 45 -4.41 -1.18 -4.10
CA TYR A 45 -3.27 -2.09 -3.96
C TYR A 45 -1.92 -1.44 -4.33
N GLY A 46 -1.94 -0.19 -4.72
CA GLY A 46 -0.80 0.65 -5.12
C GLY A 46 -0.89 2.03 -4.47
N SER A 47 -0.61 3.09 -5.22
CA SER A 47 -0.55 4.46 -4.68
C SER A 47 -1.84 4.95 -4.00
N ILE A 48 -3.00 4.38 -4.32
CA ILE A 48 -4.27 4.70 -3.65
C ILE A 48 -4.44 4.01 -2.28
N ILE A 49 -3.45 3.24 -1.78
CA ILE A 49 -3.36 2.87 -0.36
C ILE A 49 -3.15 4.14 0.48
N ASN A 50 -2.40 5.10 -0.05
CA ASN A 50 -2.17 6.38 0.58
C ASN A 50 -3.42 7.25 0.48
N ILE A 51 -3.95 7.69 1.63
CA ILE A 51 -5.21 8.47 1.69
C ILE A 51 -5.09 9.84 1.00
N ASP A 52 -3.91 10.48 1.03
CA ASP A 52 -3.71 11.76 0.34
C ASP A 52 -3.78 11.57 -1.18
N SER A 53 -3.18 10.46 -1.68
CA SER A 53 -3.27 10.09 -3.10
C SER A 53 -4.71 9.76 -3.51
N MET A 54 -5.46 9.10 -2.63
CA MET A 54 -6.88 8.80 -2.84
C MET A 54 -7.74 10.08 -2.89
N LYS A 55 -7.54 10.99 -1.91
CA LYS A 55 -8.22 12.29 -1.84
C LYS A 55 -7.85 13.23 -2.97
N HIS A 56 -6.61 13.16 -3.48
CA HIS A 56 -6.20 13.94 -4.65
C HIS A 56 -7.09 13.67 -5.87
N THR A 57 -7.54 12.43 -6.04
CA THR A 57 -8.44 12.02 -7.14
C THR A 57 -9.92 12.24 -6.80
N GLY A 58 -10.36 11.75 -5.65
CA GLY A 58 -11.78 11.72 -5.27
C GLY A 58 -12.26 12.92 -4.49
N LYS A 59 -11.35 13.85 -4.11
CA LYS A 59 -11.65 15.06 -3.32
C LYS A 59 -12.41 14.69 -2.02
N LYS A 60 -13.48 15.43 -1.71
CA LYS A 60 -14.37 15.18 -0.56
C LYS A 60 -15.27 13.94 -0.69
N TYR A 61 -15.29 13.29 -1.87
CA TYR A 61 -16.18 12.17 -2.14
C TYR A 61 -15.55 10.81 -1.82
N VAL A 62 -14.42 10.75 -1.12
CA VAL A 62 -13.82 9.53 -0.59
C VAL A 62 -13.87 9.54 0.93
N GLY A 63 -14.17 8.39 1.51
CA GLY A 63 -14.16 8.19 2.96
C GLY A 63 -12.82 7.65 3.46
N ASN A 64 -12.81 7.20 4.71
CA ASN A 64 -11.62 6.61 5.32
C ASN A 64 -11.37 5.20 4.77
N PRO A 65 -10.11 4.85 4.46
CA PRO A 65 -9.75 3.53 4.00
C PRO A 65 -9.83 2.50 5.12
N ILE A 66 -10.23 1.29 4.77
CA ILE A 66 -10.21 0.10 5.63
C ILE A 66 -9.11 -0.81 5.11
N PRO A 67 -8.07 -1.13 5.89
CA PRO A 67 -7.05 -2.09 5.50
C PRO A 67 -7.63 -3.50 5.45
N VAL A 68 -7.38 -4.17 4.34
CA VAL A 68 -7.93 -5.49 4.02
C VAL A 68 -6.91 -6.37 3.34
N GLU A 69 -7.25 -7.63 3.19
CA GLU A 69 -6.53 -8.60 2.38
C GLU A 69 -7.45 -9.18 1.31
N LEU A 70 -7.03 -9.11 0.06
CA LEU A 70 -7.62 -9.86 -1.03
C LEU A 70 -7.00 -11.26 -1.05
N SER A 71 -7.85 -12.28 -0.93
CA SER A 71 -7.45 -13.68 -0.85
C SER A 71 -6.81 -14.17 -2.16
N LYS A 72 -5.84 -15.08 -2.07
CA LYS A 72 -5.27 -15.81 -3.22
C LYS A 72 -6.31 -16.49 -4.10
N LYS A 73 -7.48 -16.86 -3.55
CA LYS A 73 -8.61 -17.43 -4.30
C LYS A 73 -9.16 -16.50 -5.37
N ALA A 74 -8.90 -15.19 -5.27
CA ALA A 74 -9.26 -14.22 -6.31
C ALA A 74 -8.43 -14.39 -7.59
N GLY A 75 -7.33 -15.14 -7.56
CA GLY A 75 -6.51 -15.46 -8.71
C GLY A 75 -5.63 -14.32 -9.20
N PHE A 76 -5.29 -13.33 -8.34
CA PHE A 76 -4.50 -12.18 -8.73
C PHE A 76 -3.08 -12.20 -8.16
N GLN A 77 -2.18 -11.52 -8.88
CA GLN A 77 -0.81 -11.24 -8.48
C GLN A 77 -0.54 -9.74 -8.59
N ARG A 78 0.06 -9.14 -7.54
CA ARG A 78 0.55 -7.75 -7.58
C ARG A 78 1.96 -7.72 -8.14
N ILE A 79 2.18 -6.92 -9.18
CA ILE A 79 3.44 -6.90 -9.93
C ILE A 79 3.79 -5.50 -10.41
N TRP A 80 5.09 -5.22 -10.55
CA TRP A 80 5.57 -4.04 -11.24
C TRP A 80 5.41 -4.20 -12.75
N VAL A 81 4.81 -3.19 -13.39
CA VAL A 81 4.60 -3.13 -14.84
C VAL A 81 5.04 -1.78 -15.38
N CYS A 82 5.75 -1.79 -16.49
CA CYS A 82 6.14 -0.58 -17.21
C CYS A 82 4.92 0.04 -17.88
N LYS A 83 4.71 1.34 -17.69
CA LYS A 83 3.63 2.10 -18.34
C LYS A 83 4.07 3.51 -18.71
N LYS A 84 3.64 3.99 -19.87
CA LYS A 84 3.78 5.39 -20.23
C LYS A 84 2.81 6.23 -19.38
N SER A 85 3.31 7.28 -18.75
CA SER A 85 2.50 8.25 -18.01
C SER A 85 2.81 9.66 -18.48
N LYS A 86 2.03 10.64 -18.04
CA LYS A 86 2.33 12.07 -18.29
C LYS A 86 3.65 12.54 -17.63
N TYR A 87 4.22 11.77 -16.73
CA TYR A 87 5.49 12.06 -16.05
C TYR A 87 6.67 11.28 -16.66
N GLY A 88 6.50 10.69 -17.85
CA GLY A 88 7.49 9.84 -18.48
C GLY A 88 7.13 8.36 -18.41
N LYS A 89 8.08 7.50 -18.79
CA LYS A 89 7.95 6.04 -18.67
C LYS A 89 8.49 5.60 -17.32
N TYR A 90 7.63 5.09 -16.47
CA TYR A 90 7.98 4.50 -15.17
C TYR A 90 7.20 3.22 -14.94
N SER A 91 7.75 2.36 -14.11
CA SER A 91 7.03 1.18 -13.66
C SER A 91 6.07 1.53 -12.52
N PHE A 92 4.84 1.07 -12.67
CA PHE A 92 3.77 1.20 -11.68
C PHE A 92 3.30 -0.18 -11.24
N LEU A 93 2.54 -0.23 -10.15
CA LEU A 93 1.94 -1.49 -9.72
C LEU A 93 0.67 -1.80 -10.51
N GLY A 94 0.59 -3.05 -10.96
CA GLY A 94 -0.59 -3.64 -11.56
C GLY A 94 -1.04 -4.88 -10.79
N LEU A 95 -2.33 -5.20 -10.89
CA LEU A 95 -2.83 -6.54 -10.61
C LEU A 95 -3.04 -7.26 -11.94
N ILE A 96 -2.52 -8.46 -12.02
CA ILE A 96 -2.70 -9.35 -13.15
C ILE A 96 -3.44 -10.62 -12.72
N LYS A 97 -4.21 -11.20 -13.63
CA LYS A 97 -4.85 -12.50 -13.41
C LYS A 97 -3.80 -13.59 -13.60
N ASN A 98 -3.41 -14.26 -12.54
CA ASN A 98 -2.46 -15.35 -12.56
C ASN A 98 -2.78 -16.35 -11.44
N ARG A 99 -3.62 -17.33 -11.73
CA ARG A 99 -4.08 -18.31 -10.73
C ARG A 99 -2.94 -19.15 -10.16
N LYS A 100 -1.95 -19.54 -10.97
CA LYS A 100 -0.81 -20.36 -10.55
C LYS A 100 0.12 -19.63 -9.56
N LYS A 101 0.32 -18.32 -9.75
CA LYS A 101 1.17 -17.46 -8.90
C LYS A 101 0.36 -16.51 -8.02
N ALA A 102 -0.93 -16.77 -7.84
CA ALA A 102 -1.79 -15.95 -6.98
C ALA A 102 -1.37 -16.07 -5.52
N HIS A 103 -1.45 -14.94 -4.81
CA HIS A 103 -1.14 -14.85 -3.38
C HIS A 103 -2.11 -13.88 -2.69
N ASN A 104 -2.07 -13.87 -1.37
CA ASN A 104 -2.85 -12.91 -0.61
C ASN A 104 -2.27 -11.50 -0.80
N ILE A 105 -3.11 -10.54 -1.17
CA ILE A 105 -2.70 -9.16 -1.47
C ILE A 105 -3.28 -8.23 -0.42
N ASN A 106 -2.44 -7.65 0.42
CA ASN A 106 -2.87 -6.59 1.31
C ASN A 106 -3.12 -5.30 0.54
N GLY A 107 -4.14 -4.59 0.92
CA GLY A 107 -4.60 -3.35 0.30
C GLY A 107 -5.61 -2.66 1.21
N VAL A 108 -6.28 -1.66 0.69
CA VAL A 108 -7.36 -0.96 1.40
C VAL A 108 -8.63 -0.99 0.57
N ILE A 109 -9.80 -1.04 1.22
CA ILE A 109 -11.04 -0.65 0.56
C ILE A 109 -11.43 0.75 1.05
N THR A 110 -11.65 1.65 0.10
CA THR A 110 -12.01 3.04 0.40
C THR A 110 -13.40 3.33 -0.16
N PRO A 111 -14.34 3.81 0.66
CA PRO A 111 -15.67 4.17 0.18
C PRO A 111 -15.59 5.36 -0.78
N VAL A 112 -16.35 5.27 -1.88
CA VAL A 112 -16.48 6.31 -2.88
C VAL A 112 -17.95 6.63 -3.12
N TYR A 113 -18.31 7.91 -2.99
CA TYR A 113 -19.71 8.32 -3.01
C TYR A 113 -20.18 8.74 -4.42
N LYS A 114 -19.46 9.66 -5.09
CA LYS A 114 -19.88 10.21 -6.41
C LYS A 114 -18.75 10.30 -7.44
N CYS A 115 -17.55 9.79 -7.13
CA CYS A 115 -16.34 10.11 -7.89
C CYS A 115 -15.71 8.93 -8.67
N ILE A 116 -16.46 7.85 -8.91
CA ILE A 116 -15.90 6.66 -9.59
C ILE A 116 -15.31 7.01 -10.96
N LYS A 117 -15.97 7.89 -11.74
CA LYS A 117 -15.48 8.35 -13.04
C LYS A 117 -14.12 9.08 -12.97
N ASN A 118 -13.81 9.74 -11.84
CA ASN A 118 -12.50 10.37 -11.63
C ASN A 118 -11.40 9.33 -11.50
N PHE A 119 -11.72 8.18 -10.87
CA PHE A 119 -10.80 7.06 -10.77
C PHE A 119 -10.63 6.36 -12.12
N ASP A 120 -11.69 6.21 -12.93
CA ASP A 120 -11.57 5.70 -14.30
C ASP A 120 -10.62 6.55 -15.15
N LYS A 121 -10.71 7.88 -15.06
CA LYS A 121 -9.79 8.81 -15.74
C LYS A 121 -8.35 8.68 -15.23
N ARG A 122 -8.18 8.50 -13.91
CA ARG A 122 -6.86 8.32 -13.31
C ARG A 122 -6.22 6.99 -13.72
N GLU A 123 -7.00 5.93 -13.69
CA GLU A 123 -6.57 4.55 -13.95
C GLU A 123 -6.75 4.18 -15.45
N LYS A 124 -6.60 5.17 -16.35
CA LYS A 124 -6.63 4.94 -17.81
C LYS A 124 -5.58 3.87 -18.16
N GLY A 125 -5.99 2.87 -18.95
CA GLY A 125 -5.16 1.69 -19.29
C GLY A 125 -5.27 0.53 -18.30
N TYR A 126 -6.17 0.63 -17.29
CA TYR A 126 -6.58 -0.48 -16.46
C TYR A 126 -8.05 -0.83 -16.70
N LYS A 127 -8.39 -2.11 -16.62
CA LYS A 127 -9.76 -2.59 -16.68
C LYS A 127 -10.38 -2.57 -15.29
N ARG A 128 -11.45 -1.80 -15.09
CA ARG A 128 -12.22 -1.85 -13.86
C ARG A 128 -13.10 -3.09 -13.83
N ILE A 129 -12.94 -3.90 -12.80
CA ILE A 129 -13.84 -5.02 -12.49
C ILE A 129 -14.62 -4.73 -11.21
N LYS A 130 -15.77 -5.36 -11.07
CA LYS A 130 -16.64 -5.27 -9.89
C LYS A 130 -16.72 -6.61 -9.18
N ILE A 131 -16.43 -6.62 -7.89
CA ILE A 131 -16.67 -7.72 -6.97
C ILE A 131 -17.89 -7.34 -6.11
N LYS A 132 -18.91 -8.19 -6.13
CA LYS A 132 -20.03 -8.07 -5.19
C LYS A 132 -19.56 -8.59 -3.83
N TYR A 133 -19.66 -7.76 -2.81
CA TYR A 133 -19.38 -8.12 -1.42
C TYR A 133 -20.70 -8.29 -0.67
N ASP A 134 -20.83 -9.39 0.05
CA ASP A 134 -21.97 -9.69 0.90
C ASP A 134 -21.44 -10.24 2.24
N PRO A 135 -21.66 -9.61 3.39
CA PRO A 135 -21.13 -10.05 4.67
C PRO A 135 -21.64 -11.43 5.09
N LYS A 136 -22.79 -11.89 4.57
CA LYS A 136 -23.38 -13.21 4.85
C LYS A 136 -22.77 -14.34 4.01
N LYS A 137 -21.94 -14.01 3.01
CA LYS A 137 -21.33 -14.99 2.09
C LYS A 137 -19.83 -15.10 2.29
N LYS A 138 -19.23 -16.20 1.78
CA LYS A 138 -17.80 -16.35 1.75
C LYS A 138 -17.17 -15.35 0.78
N ASN A 139 -16.44 -14.35 1.32
CA ASN A 139 -15.87 -13.28 0.54
C ASN A 139 -14.40 -13.51 0.20
N MET A 140 -13.96 -12.94 -0.92
CA MET A 140 -12.55 -12.89 -1.32
C MET A 140 -11.76 -11.83 -0.57
N ILE A 141 -12.44 -10.87 0.06
CA ILE A 141 -11.82 -9.79 0.85
C ILE A 141 -12.06 -10.06 2.33
N LYS A 142 -10.99 -9.98 3.11
CA LYS A 142 -10.99 -10.15 4.56
C LYS A 142 -10.50 -8.88 5.23
N ALA A 143 -11.12 -8.48 6.34
CA ALA A 143 -10.57 -7.44 7.21
C ALA A 143 -9.27 -7.91 7.85
N LEU A 144 -8.40 -6.99 8.20
CA LEU A 144 -7.37 -7.26 9.19
C LEU A 144 -8.03 -7.38 10.57
N SER A 145 -7.40 -8.15 11.48
CA SER A 145 -7.97 -8.56 12.78
C SER A 145 -8.54 -7.45 13.67
N TRP A 146 -8.15 -6.21 13.43
CA TRP A 146 -8.53 -5.03 14.21
C TRP A 146 -9.51 -4.08 13.49
N GLN A 147 -10.01 -4.48 12.30
CA GLN A 147 -10.95 -3.69 11.49
C GLN A 147 -12.19 -4.48 11.12
N ASN A 148 -13.31 -3.79 10.98
CA ASN A 148 -14.55 -4.36 10.51
C ASN A 148 -14.81 -3.98 9.06
N LEU A 149 -15.23 -4.96 8.27
CA LEU A 149 -15.78 -4.75 6.93
C LEU A 149 -17.20 -4.18 7.03
N PRO A 150 -17.75 -3.63 5.93
CA PRO A 150 -19.17 -3.28 5.87
C PRO A 150 -20.04 -4.48 6.27
N ASN A 151 -21.02 -4.25 7.14
CA ASN A 151 -22.00 -5.27 7.57
C ASN A 151 -23.24 -5.32 6.65
N TYR A 152 -23.12 -4.82 5.43
CA TYR A 152 -24.15 -4.78 4.39
C TYR A 152 -23.53 -5.06 3.01
N PRO A 153 -24.34 -5.52 2.04
CA PRO A 153 -23.88 -5.78 0.68
C PRO A 153 -23.40 -4.49 -0.01
N CYS A 154 -22.26 -4.57 -0.70
CA CYS A 154 -21.70 -3.45 -1.43
C CYS A 154 -20.87 -3.90 -2.64
N ASN A 155 -20.52 -2.95 -3.50
CA ASN A 155 -19.65 -3.17 -4.66
C ASN A 155 -18.22 -2.79 -4.31
N ILE A 156 -17.26 -3.63 -4.66
CA ILE A 156 -15.84 -3.33 -4.55
C ILE A 156 -15.24 -3.35 -5.95
N TYR A 157 -14.74 -2.20 -6.39
CA TYR A 157 -14.11 -2.04 -7.70
C TYR A 157 -12.60 -2.23 -7.58
N ILE A 158 -12.04 -2.98 -8.53
CA ILE A 158 -10.60 -3.24 -8.65
C ILE A 158 -10.17 -2.86 -10.06
N TYR A 159 -9.04 -2.15 -10.19
CA TYR A 159 -8.43 -1.82 -11.47
C TYR A 159 -7.34 -2.85 -11.79
N LEU A 160 -7.55 -3.64 -12.83
CA LEU A 160 -6.63 -4.68 -13.29
C LEU A 160 -5.77 -4.18 -14.44
N ASN A 161 -4.52 -4.61 -14.50
CA ASN A 161 -3.73 -4.43 -15.71
C ASN A 161 -4.36 -5.25 -16.84
N ASN A 162 -4.69 -4.57 -17.94
CA ASN A 162 -5.37 -5.17 -19.11
C ASN A 162 -4.43 -5.31 -20.32
N GLU A 163 -3.21 -4.82 -20.18
CA GLU A 163 -2.19 -4.85 -21.22
C GLU A 163 -1.21 -5.99 -20.98
N GLU A 164 -0.45 -6.35 -22.00
CA GLU A 164 0.66 -7.28 -21.88
C GLU A 164 1.65 -6.80 -20.80
N ILE A 165 2.23 -7.75 -20.09
CA ILE A 165 3.14 -7.45 -18.98
C ILE A 165 4.51 -7.07 -19.55
N THR A 166 4.82 -5.79 -19.49
CA THR A 166 6.17 -5.28 -19.69
C THR A 166 6.83 -5.05 -18.34
N TYR A 167 7.87 -5.80 -18.02
CA TYR A 167 8.63 -5.66 -16.77
C TYR A 167 9.43 -4.35 -16.73
N PRO A 168 9.87 -3.92 -15.53
CA PRO A 168 10.80 -2.81 -15.40
C PRO A 168 12.03 -2.99 -16.31
N LYS A 169 12.46 -1.91 -16.95
CA LYS A 169 13.61 -1.87 -17.85
C LYS A 169 14.30 -0.49 -17.80
N LYS A 170 15.45 -0.33 -18.46
CA LYS A 170 16.29 0.88 -18.39
C LYS A 170 15.52 2.17 -18.66
N ASP A 171 14.67 2.20 -19.69
CA ASP A 171 13.85 3.36 -20.07
C ASP A 171 12.48 3.42 -19.33
N CYS A 172 12.24 2.48 -18.40
CA CYS A 172 11.00 2.39 -17.63
C CYS A 172 11.26 1.80 -16.23
N PRO A 173 12.07 2.47 -15.40
CA PRO A 173 12.49 1.94 -14.10
C PRO A 173 11.39 2.06 -13.05
N ILE A 174 11.57 1.37 -11.92
CA ILE A 174 10.80 1.58 -10.70
C ILE A 174 11.19 2.94 -10.12
N SER A 175 10.20 3.81 -9.86
CA SER A 175 10.39 5.12 -9.21
C SER A 175 10.36 4.95 -7.69
N GLN A 176 11.43 5.38 -6.99
CA GLN A 176 11.45 5.40 -5.52
C GLN A 176 10.38 6.32 -4.95
N ASN A 177 10.15 7.47 -5.57
CA ASN A 177 9.14 8.42 -5.10
C ASN A 177 7.71 7.88 -5.22
N TYR A 178 7.44 7.07 -6.27
CA TYR A 178 6.16 6.36 -6.36
C TYR A 178 6.03 5.29 -5.27
N LEU A 179 7.09 4.53 -5.02
CA LEU A 179 7.13 3.52 -3.96
C LEU A 179 6.98 4.16 -2.57
N ASP A 180 7.66 5.28 -2.30
CA ASP A 180 7.50 6.04 -1.05
C ASP A 180 6.04 6.44 -0.82
N THR A 181 5.34 6.91 -1.86
CA THR A 181 3.91 7.24 -1.77
C THR A 181 3.09 6.07 -1.24
N ILE A 182 3.37 4.87 -1.73
CA ILE A 182 2.66 3.65 -1.32
C ILE A 182 3.02 3.28 0.10
N LEU A 183 4.33 3.19 0.40
CA LEU A 183 4.81 2.70 1.69
C LEU A 183 4.50 3.66 2.84
N ILE A 184 4.42 4.98 2.58
CA ILE A 184 3.90 5.96 3.55
C ILE A 184 2.45 5.61 3.94
N GLY A 185 1.60 5.30 2.97
CA GLY A 185 0.24 4.85 3.24
C GLY A 185 0.19 3.49 3.96
N CYS A 186 1.10 2.57 3.63
CA CYS A 186 1.21 1.29 4.33
C CYS A 186 1.65 1.45 5.79
N LEU A 187 2.53 2.41 6.10
CA LEU A 187 3.01 2.68 7.46
C LEU A 187 1.89 3.11 8.42
N ASP A 188 0.80 3.67 7.92
CA ASP A 188 -0.39 4.00 8.73
C ASP A 188 -1.03 2.74 9.35
N TYR A 189 -0.74 1.56 8.81
CA TYR A 189 -1.22 0.25 9.27
C TYR A 189 -0.15 -0.59 9.98
N GLY A 190 1.07 -0.07 10.12
CA GLY A 190 2.17 -0.69 10.85
C GLY A 190 3.23 -1.39 9.98
N GLU A 191 4.36 -1.77 10.61
CA GLU A 191 5.51 -2.36 9.93
C GLU A 191 5.19 -3.71 9.30
N ASP A 192 4.40 -4.56 9.96
CA ASP A 192 4.01 -5.87 9.44
C ASP A 192 3.18 -5.75 8.15
N TYR A 193 2.37 -4.69 8.05
CA TYR A 193 1.64 -4.41 6.83
C TYR A 193 2.58 -4.02 5.68
N VAL A 194 3.61 -3.20 5.96
CA VAL A 194 4.66 -2.84 5.00
C VAL A 194 5.46 -4.06 4.57
N LYS A 195 5.90 -4.89 5.52
CA LYS A 195 6.60 -6.16 5.26
C LYS A 195 5.81 -7.05 4.30
N LYS A 196 4.52 -7.26 4.60
CA LYS A 196 3.62 -8.06 3.75
C LYS A 196 3.47 -7.44 2.36
N PHE A 197 3.33 -6.11 2.28
CA PHE A 197 3.26 -5.40 1.00
C PHE A 197 4.50 -5.66 0.15
N ILE A 198 5.71 -5.46 0.71
CA ILE A 198 6.98 -5.63 0.01
C ILE A 198 7.17 -7.07 -0.45
N LYS A 199 6.98 -8.05 0.45
CA LYS A 199 7.18 -9.48 0.16
C LYS A 199 6.17 -10.04 -0.85
N ASN A 200 4.93 -9.52 -0.86
CA ASN A 200 3.86 -9.95 -1.77
C ASN A 200 3.76 -9.06 -3.02
N THR A 201 4.83 -8.33 -3.38
CA THR A 201 4.95 -7.58 -4.63
C THR A 201 6.01 -8.26 -5.50
N TYR A 202 5.67 -8.54 -6.75
CA TYR A 202 6.54 -9.23 -7.72
C TYR A 202 7.08 -8.26 -8.77
N GLY A 203 8.02 -8.77 -9.59
CA GLY A 203 8.60 -8.01 -10.70
C GLY A 203 9.57 -6.91 -10.26
N TRP A 204 10.24 -7.07 -9.10
CA TRP A 204 11.34 -6.21 -8.70
C TRP A 204 12.53 -6.30 -9.66
N SER A 205 12.64 -7.41 -10.40
CA SER A 205 13.54 -7.63 -11.53
C SER A 205 12.75 -8.02 -12.78
N ASN A 206 13.36 -7.87 -13.95
CA ASN A 206 12.82 -8.39 -15.19
C ASN A 206 13.01 -9.91 -15.31
N LYS A 207 12.63 -10.52 -16.44
CA LYS A 207 12.77 -11.96 -16.69
C LYS A 207 14.22 -12.46 -16.69
N LYS A 208 15.20 -11.55 -16.97
CA LYS A 208 16.65 -11.85 -16.96
C LYS A 208 17.28 -11.65 -15.57
N GLY A 209 16.49 -11.28 -14.55
CA GLY A 209 16.99 -10.99 -13.21
C GLY A 209 17.55 -9.57 -13.02
N GLU A 210 17.51 -8.72 -14.06
CA GLU A 210 18.00 -7.35 -13.98
C GLU A 210 17.04 -6.44 -13.23
N VAL A 211 17.58 -5.58 -12.37
CA VAL A 211 16.83 -4.60 -11.56
C VAL A 211 17.00 -3.20 -12.13
N PHE A 212 15.87 -2.58 -12.49
CA PHE A 212 15.83 -1.20 -12.94
C PHE A 212 15.02 -0.37 -11.95
N TRP A 213 15.73 0.28 -11.03
CA TRP A 213 15.15 1.05 -9.93
C TRP A 213 15.95 2.34 -9.72
N VAL A 214 15.28 3.48 -9.72
CA VAL A 214 15.92 4.81 -9.58
C VAL A 214 15.43 5.52 -8.32
N ASN A 215 16.36 6.21 -7.67
CA ASN A 215 16.05 7.09 -6.54
C ASN A 215 15.75 8.51 -7.05
N ASP A 216 14.56 8.71 -7.56
CA ASP A 216 14.08 9.97 -8.13
C ASP A 216 13.49 10.94 -7.10
N ARG A 217 13.82 10.78 -5.81
CA ARG A 217 13.28 11.62 -4.71
C ARG A 217 13.59 13.10 -4.84
N LYS A 218 14.71 13.46 -5.51
CA LYS A 218 15.11 14.85 -5.76
C LYS A 218 14.38 15.45 -6.97
N ILE A 219 14.08 14.63 -7.98
CA ILE A 219 13.56 15.05 -9.29
C ILE A 219 12.03 15.13 -9.26
N THR A 220 11.36 14.08 -8.78
CA THR A 220 9.92 13.93 -8.84
C THR A 220 9.29 14.35 -7.50
N LYS A 221 8.54 15.45 -7.48
CA LYS A 221 7.86 15.94 -6.27
C LYS A 221 6.35 15.70 -6.34
N ARG A 222 5.83 14.87 -5.42
CA ARG A 222 4.39 14.68 -5.21
C ARG A 222 3.93 15.55 -4.04
N LYS A 223 3.79 16.86 -4.29
CA LYS A 223 3.46 17.87 -3.26
C LYS A 223 2.20 17.57 -2.45
N TRP A 224 1.26 16.80 -3.01
CA TRP A 224 0.01 16.44 -2.34
C TRP A 224 0.12 15.30 -1.32
N ILE A 225 1.25 14.59 -1.26
CA ILE A 225 1.48 13.55 -0.26
C ILE A 225 2.00 14.18 1.02
N LYS A 226 1.16 14.24 2.02
CA LYS A 226 1.50 14.74 3.35
C LYS A 226 2.34 13.71 4.12
N GLY A 227 3.15 14.19 5.04
CA GLY A 227 3.95 13.33 5.91
C GLY A 227 5.09 12.57 5.20
N CYS A 228 5.48 12.96 3.99
CA CYS A 228 6.66 12.43 3.30
C CYS A 228 7.94 13.08 3.82
N THR A 229 8.24 12.87 5.13
CA THR A 229 9.40 13.44 5.81
C THR A 229 10.67 12.63 5.54
N VAL A 230 11.85 13.26 5.73
CA VAL A 230 13.16 12.58 5.64
C VAL A 230 13.21 11.38 6.58
N LYS A 231 12.71 11.52 7.82
CA LYS A 231 12.63 10.42 8.81
C LYS A 231 11.85 9.20 8.28
N LYS A 232 10.69 9.43 7.66
CA LYS A 232 9.90 8.33 7.06
C LYS A 232 10.60 7.71 5.85
N LYS A 233 11.25 8.50 4.98
CA LYS A 233 12.02 8.01 3.84
C LYS A 233 13.18 7.11 4.29
N ASN A 234 13.94 7.54 5.30
CA ASN A 234 15.03 6.74 5.88
C ASN A 234 14.51 5.44 6.52
N PHE A 235 13.35 5.49 7.15
CA PHE A 235 12.71 4.29 7.71
C PHE A 235 12.26 3.32 6.60
N ILE A 236 11.67 3.83 5.52
CA ILE A 236 11.33 3.04 4.33
C ILE A 236 12.58 2.36 3.76
N ASP A 237 13.70 3.08 3.64
CA ASP A 237 14.95 2.51 3.15
C ASP A 237 15.46 1.37 4.05
N LYS A 238 15.34 1.50 5.37
CA LYS A 238 15.66 0.40 6.31
C LYS A 238 14.78 -0.84 6.06
N LEU A 239 13.48 -0.64 5.83
CA LEU A 239 12.56 -1.74 5.57
C LEU A 239 12.85 -2.42 4.21
N LEU A 240 13.13 -1.64 3.18
CA LEU A 240 13.48 -2.16 1.86
C LEU A 240 14.79 -2.96 1.90
N LYS A 241 15.84 -2.43 2.56
CA LYS A 241 17.09 -3.18 2.80
C LYS A 241 16.85 -4.47 3.57
N LYS A 242 15.98 -4.46 4.59
CA LYS A 242 15.66 -5.63 5.41
C LYS A 242 14.89 -6.72 4.65
N TYR A 243 13.91 -6.34 3.83
CA TYR A 243 12.96 -7.30 3.26
C TYR A 243 13.24 -7.72 1.83
N ILE A 244 13.99 -6.91 1.06
CA ILE A 244 14.38 -7.17 -0.34
C ILE A 244 15.83 -6.72 -0.61
N PRO A 245 16.83 -7.14 0.18
CA PRO A 245 18.22 -6.67 0.05
C PRO A 245 18.77 -6.94 -1.34
N ASN A 246 18.43 -8.08 -1.94
CA ASN A 246 18.90 -8.50 -3.25
C ASN A 246 18.47 -7.58 -4.40
N TYR A 247 17.36 -6.86 -4.26
CA TYR A 247 16.88 -5.88 -5.22
C TYR A 247 17.32 -4.46 -4.84
N TYR A 248 17.28 -4.13 -3.54
CA TYR A 248 17.59 -2.80 -3.04
C TYR A 248 19.02 -2.34 -3.38
N LYS A 249 20.01 -3.24 -3.36
CA LYS A 249 21.42 -2.94 -3.71
C LYS A 249 21.61 -2.39 -5.12
N PHE A 250 20.68 -2.67 -6.03
CA PHE A 250 20.73 -2.20 -7.42
C PHE A 250 19.97 -0.88 -7.64
N ARG A 251 19.39 -0.29 -6.59
CA ARG A 251 18.76 1.03 -6.71
C ARG A 251 19.80 2.08 -7.03
N LYS A 252 19.69 2.72 -8.20
CA LYS A 252 20.57 3.81 -8.64
C LYS A 252 20.15 5.12 -7.97
N ASN A 253 21.13 5.91 -7.53
CA ASN A 253 20.92 7.26 -6.99
C ASN A 253 20.90 8.29 -8.11
#